data_473e882b89ce53b548f36c9e4074e67e
#
_entry.id   473e882b89ce53b548f36c9e4074e67e
#
_cell.length_a   1.000
_cell.length_b   1.000
_cell.length_c   1.000
_cell.angle_alpha   90.00
_cell.angle_beta   90.00
_cell.angle_gamma   90.00
#
_symmetry.space_group_name_H-M   'P 1'
#
loop_
_entity.id
_entity.type
_entity.pdbx_description
1 polymer ?
#
loop_
_entity_poly.entity_id
_entity_poly.type
_entity_poly.pdbx_seq_one_letter_code
_entity_poly.pdbx_strand_id
1 'polypeptide(L)'
;KKKPYRKTRTLIRENKKRPRHAIMVSWEMRGVTMYSPFRNEQGRPKSLDEVTYADLAQLKDLEEGFALEFKRTWNDNVRTKIPKIIASFANSHGGWLVIGIADGDKAVCPVPKLSADFSQIFGELCRHHVSPTPRFDARFIPDPANPNQGAVVVQVHEGDFPPYVADGIVEIREGSTSGPALGSALVELYSKATKRKQEIREYCQRTVWYPADSLRTPQ
;
A
#
# COMPACT_ATOMS: atom_id res chain seq x y z
N LYS A 1 7.33 -53.85 -16.72
CA LYS A 1 7.55 -53.77 -15.26
C LYS A 1 7.66 -52.27 -14.92
N LYS A 2 6.58 -51.67 -14.39
CA LYS A 2 6.53 -50.27 -13.92
C LYS A 2 7.11 -50.20 -12.51
N LYS A 3 8.10 -49.34 -12.28
CA LYS A 3 8.64 -49.06 -10.96
C LYS A 3 7.65 -48.21 -10.16
N PRO A 4 7.44 -48.48 -8.85
CA PRO A 4 6.51 -47.69 -8.05
C PRO A 4 7.14 -46.34 -7.66
N TYR A 5 6.34 -45.31 -7.78
CA TYR A 5 6.66 -43.95 -7.36
C TYR A 5 6.80 -43.87 -5.82
N ARG A 6 7.94 -43.41 -5.36
CA ARG A 6 8.25 -43.22 -3.94
C ARG A 6 7.56 -41.96 -3.40
N LYS A 7 6.57 -42.13 -2.53
CA LYS A 7 5.88 -41.03 -1.83
C LYS A 7 6.81 -40.41 -0.80
N THR A 8 7.20 -39.19 -1.02
CA THR A 8 7.88 -38.37 0.01
C THR A 8 6.80 -37.74 0.90
N ARG A 9 6.75 -38.16 2.12
CA ARG A 9 5.79 -37.72 3.15
C ARG A 9 6.42 -36.56 3.89
N THR A 10 5.98 -35.32 3.61
CA THR A 10 6.30 -34.17 4.46
C THR A 10 5.23 -34.09 5.53
N LEU A 11 5.63 -34.38 6.78
CA LEU A 11 4.79 -34.29 7.96
C LEU A 11 4.47 -32.84 8.27
N ILE A 12 3.23 -32.41 8.00
CA ILE A 12 2.69 -31.18 8.56
C ILE A 12 2.10 -31.57 9.94
N ARG A 13 2.70 -31.02 11.00
CA ARG A 13 2.18 -31.14 12.37
C ARG A 13 0.80 -30.51 12.44
N GLU A 14 -0.18 -31.28 12.84
CA GLU A 14 -1.52 -30.83 13.21
C GLU A 14 -1.43 -29.80 14.33
N ASN A 15 -1.96 -28.61 14.09
CA ASN A 15 -2.26 -27.64 15.14
C ASN A 15 -3.78 -27.43 15.18
N LYS A 16 -4.38 -28.03 16.21
CA LYS A 16 -5.82 -28.01 16.49
C LYS A 16 -6.26 -26.58 16.81
N LYS A 17 -7.34 -26.15 16.18
CA LYS A 17 -8.19 -24.97 16.48
C LYS A 17 -7.58 -23.60 16.22
N ARG A 18 -7.77 -23.10 15.00
CA ARG A 18 -7.75 -21.66 14.74
C ARG A 18 -9.06 -21.20 14.07
N PRO A 19 -9.67 -20.09 14.54
CA PRO A 19 -10.90 -19.54 13.95
C PRO A 19 -10.64 -19.03 12.52
N ARG A 20 -11.69 -19.01 11.69
CA ARG A 20 -11.65 -18.64 10.26
C ARG A 20 -11.09 -17.24 9.95
N HIS A 21 -10.78 -16.43 10.95
CA HIS A 21 -10.11 -15.10 10.81
C HIS A 21 -8.58 -15.18 10.68
N ALA A 22 -7.98 -16.37 10.86
CA ALA A 22 -6.52 -16.53 10.84
C ALA A 22 -5.89 -16.57 9.42
N ILE A 23 -6.70 -16.54 8.36
CA ILE A 23 -6.17 -16.56 6.98
C ILE A 23 -5.69 -15.18 6.53
N MET A 24 -6.20 -14.09 7.12
CA MET A 24 -5.72 -12.74 6.81
C MET A 24 -4.39 -12.37 7.48
N VAL A 25 -3.98 -13.09 8.53
CA VAL A 25 -2.76 -12.77 9.31
C VAL A 25 -1.47 -13.30 8.67
N SER A 26 -1.55 -14.21 7.68
CA SER A 26 -0.35 -14.82 7.10
C SER A 26 0.38 -13.97 6.05
N TRP A 27 -0.13 -12.80 5.72
CA TRP A 27 0.54 -11.85 4.81
C TRP A 27 1.59 -10.97 5.50
N GLU A 28 1.54 -10.87 6.82
CA GLU A 28 2.52 -10.10 7.61
C GLU A 28 3.88 -10.80 7.82
N MET A 29 4.03 -12.05 7.40
CA MET A 29 5.24 -12.85 7.69
C MET A 29 6.33 -12.79 6.61
N ARG A 30 6.32 -11.84 5.71
CA ARG A 30 7.54 -11.53 4.96
C ARG A 30 8.08 -10.21 5.48
N GLY A 31 8.88 -10.23 6.52
CA GLY A 31 9.61 -9.18 7.21
C GLY A 31 10.01 -7.90 6.47
N VAL A 32 9.13 -7.35 5.65
CA VAL A 32 9.23 -6.00 5.13
C VAL A 32 8.51 -5.13 6.16
N THR A 33 9.26 -4.55 7.05
CA THR A 33 8.76 -3.49 7.93
C THR A 33 8.29 -2.36 7.01
N MET A 34 6.97 -2.27 6.79
CA MET A 34 6.41 -1.20 5.97
C MET A 34 6.77 0.13 6.65
N TYR A 35 7.41 1.02 5.90
CA TYR A 35 7.71 2.35 6.42
C TYR A 35 6.42 3.05 6.85
N SER A 36 6.43 3.63 8.05
CA SER A 36 5.39 4.54 8.52
C SER A 36 6.05 5.77 9.12
N PRO A 37 5.60 6.98 8.75
CA PRO A 37 6.08 8.22 9.38
C PRO A 37 5.55 8.39 10.79
N PHE A 38 4.54 7.60 11.17
CA PHE A 38 3.91 7.65 12.48
C PHE A 38 4.39 6.50 13.36
N ARG A 39 4.71 6.81 14.62
CA ARG A 39 5.19 5.84 15.59
C ARG A 39 4.37 5.91 16.87
N ASN A 40 4.21 4.77 17.54
CA ASN A 40 3.62 4.71 18.86
C ASN A 40 4.68 5.08 19.94
N GLU A 41 4.27 5.12 21.21
CA GLU A 41 5.14 5.45 22.34
C GLU A 41 6.36 4.50 22.49
N GLN A 42 6.24 3.27 21.98
CA GLN A 42 7.32 2.29 21.97
C GLN A 42 8.21 2.38 20.71
N GLY A 43 8.02 3.41 19.85
CA GLY A 43 8.76 3.61 18.62
C GLY A 43 8.39 2.67 17.48
N ARG A 44 7.32 1.85 17.61
CA ARG A 44 6.85 0.96 16.56
C ARG A 44 6.06 1.74 15.50
N PRO A 45 6.20 1.40 14.21
CA PRO A 45 5.42 2.04 13.16
C PRO A 45 3.92 1.76 13.37
N LYS A 46 3.12 2.82 13.26
CA LYS A 46 1.65 2.73 13.28
C LYS A 46 1.12 2.39 11.90
N SER A 47 0.06 1.59 11.86
CA SER A 47 -0.80 1.45 10.68
C SER A 47 -1.65 2.69 10.46
N LEU A 48 -2.25 2.86 9.27
CA LEU A 48 -3.12 4.00 8.98
C LEU A 48 -4.30 4.10 9.95
N ASP A 49 -4.85 2.96 10.36
CA ASP A 49 -6.00 2.91 11.29
C ASP A 49 -5.68 3.40 12.70
N GLU A 50 -4.40 3.32 13.10
CA GLU A 50 -3.92 3.77 14.40
C GLU A 50 -3.53 5.25 14.44
N VAL A 51 -3.47 5.91 13.26
CA VAL A 51 -3.06 7.32 13.19
C VAL A 51 -4.16 8.22 13.75
N THR A 52 -3.77 9.11 14.65
CA THR A 52 -4.62 10.13 15.28
C THR A 52 -4.17 11.54 14.87
N TYR A 53 -4.99 12.54 15.15
CA TYR A 53 -4.65 13.94 14.87
C TYR A 53 -3.39 14.40 15.63
N ALA A 54 -3.21 13.92 16.86
CA ALA A 54 -2.01 14.24 17.65
C ALA A 54 -0.72 13.70 17.02
N ASP A 55 -0.80 12.60 16.27
CA ASP A 55 0.36 12.03 15.60
C ASP A 55 0.89 12.92 14.45
N LEU A 56 0.07 13.82 13.91
CA LEU A 56 0.50 14.76 12.87
C LEU A 56 1.65 15.66 13.34
N ALA A 57 1.78 15.88 14.65
CA ALA A 57 2.90 16.62 15.22
C ALA A 57 4.25 15.93 15.00
N GLN A 58 4.28 14.61 14.83
CA GLN A 58 5.50 13.84 14.53
C GLN A 58 6.07 14.17 13.16
N LEU A 59 5.27 14.68 12.24
CA LEU A 59 5.69 15.04 10.88
C LEU A 59 6.58 16.28 10.85
N LYS A 60 6.61 17.06 11.91
CA LYS A 60 7.39 18.32 12.00
C LYS A 60 8.87 18.10 11.77
N ASP A 61 9.40 16.96 12.26
CA ASP A 61 10.81 16.63 12.18
C ASP A 61 11.14 15.75 10.95
N LEU A 62 10.16 15.54 10.07
CA LEU A 62 10.33 14.72 8.87
C LEU A 62 10.36 15.60 7.61
N GLU A 63 11.23 15.23 6.69
CA GLU A 63 11.29 15.84 5.37
C GLU A 63 10.57 14.97 4.33
N GLU A 64 10.10 15.63 3.25
CA GLU A 64 9.66 14.92 2.07
C GLU A 64 10.79 14.07 1.50
N GLY A 65 10.44 12.90 0.99
CA GLY A 65 11.43 11.96 0.48
C GLY A 65 10.82 10.85 -0.33
N PHE A 66 11.55 9.76 -0.47
CA PHE A 66 11.11 8.59 -1.25
C PHE A 66 9.76 8.04 -0.82
N ALA A 67 9.42 8.12 0.46
CA ALA A 67 8.25 7.49 1.03
C ALA A 67 7.26 8.47 1.70
N LEU A 68 7.46 9.79 1.55
CA LEU A 68 6.62 10.80 2.20
C LEU A 68 6.44 12.03 1.31
N GLU A 69 5.18 12.47 1.19
CA GLU A 69 4.78 13.65 0.43
C GLU A 69 3.78 14.47 1.24
N PHE A 70 3.93 15.79 1.26
CA PHE A 70 3.01 16.71 1.90
C PHE A 70 2.24 17.56 0.89
N LYS A 71 1.01 17.90 1.24
CA LYS A 71 0.21 18.90 0.53
C LYS A 71 -0.49 19.79 1.54
N ARG A 72 -0.32 21.09 1.42
CA ARG A 72 -0.86 22.07 2.36
C ARG A 72 -2.38 22.10 2.34
N THR A 73 -3.00 22.00 1.17
CA THR A 73 -4.43 22.23 0.99
C THR A 73 -5.04 21.17 0.09
N TRP A 74 -6.36 21.03 0.18
CA TRP A 74 -7.14 20.29 -0.80
C TRP A 74 -7.83 21.28 -1.74
N ASN A 75 -7.41 21.31 -3.00
CA ASN A 75 -7.97 22.13 -4.08
C ASN A 75 -7.82 21.41 -5.42
N ASP A 76 -8.36 21.98 -6.50
CA ASP A 76 -8.35 21.35 -7.82
C ASP A 76 -6.91 21.08 -8.34
N ASN A 77 -5.97 21.97 -8.06
CA ASN A 77 -4.57 21.75 -8.44
C ASN A 77 -3.92 20.57 -7.71
N VAL A 78 -4.24 20.36 -6.44
CA VAL A 78 -3.80 19.17 -5.71
C VAL A 78 -4.55 17.94 -6.21
N ARG A 79 -5.86 18.04 -6.41
CA ARG A 79 -6.71 16.96 -6.91
C ARG A 79 -6.20 16.35 -8.21
N THR A 80 -5.80 17.18 -9.18
CA THR A 80 -5.26 16.72 -10.48
C THR A 80 -3.90 16.02 -10.35
N LYS A 81 -3.15 16.28 -9.29
CA LYS A 81 -1.83 15.65 -9.04
C LYS A 81 -1.92 14.32 -8.31
N ILE A 82 -3.04 14.02 -7.64
CA ILE A 82 -3.21 12.80 -6.83
C ILE A 82 -2.90 11.51 -7.62
N PRO A 83 -3.46 11.28 -8.83
CA PRO A 83 -3.19 10.07 -9.59
C PRO A 83 -1.70 9.85 -9.85
N LYS A 84 -1.00 10.92 -10.24
CA LYS A 84 0.43 10.92 -10.50
C LYS A 84 1.24 10.57 -9.24
N ILE A 85 0.91 11.20 -8.09
CA ILE A 85 1.58 10.94 -6.80
C ILE A 85 1.37 9.48 -6.39
N ILE A 86 0.13 8.98 -6.43
CA ILE A 86 -0.18 7.60 -6.06
C ILE A 86 0.52 6.61 -6.99
N ALA A 87 0.52 6.85 -8.31
CA ALA A 87 1.22 6.01 -9.27
C ALA A 87 2.73 5.97 -9.03
N SER A 88 3.35 7.14 -8.74
CA SER A 88 4.79 7.19 -8.48
C SER A 88 5.20 6.43 -7.23
N PHE A 89 4.41 6.48 -6.16
CA PHE A 89 4.63 5.65 -4.97
C PHE A 89 4.45 4.17 -5.28
N ALA A 90 3.40 3.79 -6.01
CA ALA A 90 3.15 2.40 -6.38
C ALA A 90 4.24 1.81 -7.28
N ASN A 91 4.83 2.61 -8.17
CA ASN A 91 5.97 2.23 -9.00
C ASN A 91 7.29 2.13 -8.21
N SER A 92 7.36 2.76 -7.04
CA SER A 92 8.54 2.74 -6.17
C SER A 92 8.35 1.71 -5.04
N HIS A 93 8.50 2.11 -3.80
CA HIS A 93 8.38 1.23 -2.63
C HIS A 93 7.13 1.51 -1.78
N GLY A 94 6.10 2.11 -2.39
CA GLY A 94 4.98 2.64 -1.65
C GLY A 94 5.34 3.95 -0.94
N GLY A 95 4.44 4.43 -0.10
CA GLY A 95 4.68 5.65 0.66
C GLY A 95 3.43 6.25 1.27
N TRP A 96 3.59 7.46 1.79
CA TRP A 96 2.54 8.19 2.49
C TRP A 96 2.37 9.58 1.89
N LEU A 97 1.13 9.95 1.65
CA LEU A 97 0.74 11.31 1.29
C LEU A 97 -0.09 11.90 2.43
N VAL A 98 0.29 13.05 2.92
CA VAL A 98 -0.47 13.76 3.95
C VAL A 98 -0.93 15.12 3.41
N ILE A 99 -2.25 15.35 3.41
CA ILE A 99 -2.85 16.60 2.97
C ILE A 99 -3.34 17.35 4.19
N GLY A 100 -2.99 18.61 4.30
CA GLY A 100 -3.22 19.46 5.48
C GLY A 100 -1.94 19.73 6.28
N ILE A 101 -0.78 19.60 5.64
CA ILE A 101 0.54 19.91 6.22
C ILE A 101 1.26 20.90 5.30
N ALA A 102 1.77 21.97 5.87
CA ALA A 102 2.57 22.97 5.13
C ALA A 102 3.96 22.43 4.78
N ASP A 103 4.47 22.77 3.60
CA ASP A 103 5.75 22.26 3.10
C ASP A 103 6.96 22.76 3.90
N GLY A 104 6.93 24.00 4.41
CA GLY A 104 8.06 24.63 5.08
C GLY A 104 8.21 24.22 6.53
N ASP A 105 7.36 24.75 7.39
CA ASP A 105 7.39 24.56 8.83
C ASP A 105 6.68 23.28 9.33
N LYS A 106 6.10 22.52 8.41
CA LYS A 106 5.30 21.32 8.68
C LYS A 106 4.12 21.59 9.63
N ALA A 107 3.65 22.85 9.66
CA ALA A 107 2.48 23.22 10.43
C ALA A 107 1.23 22.51 9.89
N VAL A 108 0.37 22.07 10.80
CA VAL A 108 -0.92 21.51 10.42
C VAL A 108 -1.81 22.63 9.88
N CYS A 109 -2.26 22.47 8.63
CA CYS A 109 -3.17 23.37 7.93
C CYS A 109 -4.46 22.59 7.64
N PRO A 110 -5.42 22.54 8.59
CA PRO A 110 -6.57 21.67 8.46
C PRO A 110 -7.35 21.92 7.16
N VAL A 111 -7.71 20.83 6.49
CA VAL A 111 -8.55 20.85 5.29
C VAL A 111 -10.00 20.51 5.67
N PRO A 112 -11.01 21.01 4.94
CA PRO A 112 -12.39 20.73 5.24
C PRO A 112 -12.72 19.25 5.01
N LYS A 113 -13.57 18.70 5.88
CA LYS A 113 -14.19 17.39 5.66
C LYS A 113 -15.17 17.50 4.51
N LEU A 114 -15.06 16.61 3.54
CA LEU A 114 -15.98 16.54 2.42
C LEU A 114 -17.20 15.67 2.75
N SER A 115 -18.27 15.82 1.97
CA SER A 115 -19.44 14.94 2.07
C SER A 115 -19.14 13.53 1.57
N ALA A 116 -18.28 13.38 0.57
CA ALA A 116 -17.79 12.10 0.09
C ALA A 116 -16.49 11.71 0.81
N ASP A 117 -16.28 10.42 0.99
CA ASP A 117 -15.03 9.89 1.55
C ASP A 117 -13.85 10.14 0.62
N PHE A 118 -12.72 10.57 1.17
CA PHE A 118 -11.49 10.77 0.40
C PHE A 118 -10.99 9.48 -0.26
N SER A 119 -11.19 8.33 0.36
CA SER A 119 -10.87 7.02 -0.25
C SER A 119 -11.66 6.79 -1.54
N GLN A 120 -12.96 7.15 -1.55
CA GLN A 120 -13.79 7.08 -2.74
C GLN A 120 -13.34 8.06 -3.81
N ILE A 121 -13.10 9.33 -3.44
CA ILE A 121 -12.64 10.37 -4.38
C ILE A 121 -11.33 9.95 -5.05
N PHE A 122 -10.35 9.48 -4.28
CA PHE A 122 -9.05 9.05 -4.82
C PHE A 122 -9.18 7.77 -5.65
N GLY A 123 -10.07 6.85 -5.26
CA GLY A 123 -10.38 5.67 -6.02
C GLY A 123 -10.96 5.99 -7.41
N GLU A 124 -11.83 6.98 -7.50
CA GLU A 124 -12.37 7.47 -8.77
C GLU A 124 -11.30 8.13 -9.63
N LEU A 125 -10.51 9.03 -9.04
CA LEU A 125 -9.41 9.68 -9.73
C LEU A 125 -8.41 8.65 -10.29
N CYS A 126 -7.99 7.68 -9.49
CA CYS A 126 -7.05 6.66 -9.94
C CYS A 126 -7.65 5.76 -11.03
N ARG A 127 -8.92 5.40 -10.96
CA ARG A 127 -9.57 4.59 -12.02
C ARG A 127 -9.61 5.28 -13.36
N HIS A 128 -9.75 6.61 -13.36
CA HIS A 128 -9.82 7.38 -14.60
C HIS A 128 -8.44 7.73 -15.18
N HIS A 129 -7.43 7.87 -14.33
CA HIS A 129 -6.14 8.43 -14.71
C HIS A 129 -4.96 7.47 -14.58
N VAL A 130 -5.11 6.32 -13.90
CA VAL A 130 -4.00 5.37 -13.67
C VAL A 130 -4.33 3.96 -14.12
N SER A 131 -3.45 3.36 -14.88
CA SER A 131 -3.58 1.97 -15.33
C SER A 131 -2.29 1.19 -15.07
N PRO A 132 -2.37 0.00 -14.43
CA PRO A 132 -3.50 -0.51 -13.65
C PRO A 132 -3.79 0.36 -12.43
N THR A 133 -4.95 0.17 -11.77
CA THR A 133 -5.29 0.93 -10.57
C THR A 133 -4.40 0.50 -9.39
N PRO A 134 -3.68 1.44 -8.75
CA PRO A 134 -2.82 1.12 -7.62
C PRO A 134 -3.63 0.82 -6.36
N ARG A 135 -2.99 0.12 -5.41
CA ARG A 135 -3.57 -0.13 -4.09
C ARG A 135 -3.15 0.96 -3.12
N PHE A 136 -4.12 1.56 -2.46
CA PHE A 136 -3.89 2.53 -1.40
C PHE A 136 -5.07 2.52 -0.43
N ASP A 137 -4.82 3.02 0.77
CA ASP A 137 -5.82 3.28 1.80
C ASP A 137 -5.76 4.78 2.15
N ALA A 138 -6.92 5.42 2.30
CA ALA A 138 -7.01 6.84 2.62
C ALA A 138 -7.96 7.06 3.79
N ARG A 139 -7.60 7.97 4.70
CA ARG A 139 -8.40 8.28 5.87
C ARG A 139 -8.38 9.77 6.16
N PHE A 140 -9.55 10.33 6.45
CA PHE A 140 -9.68 11.67 7.03
C PHE A 140 -9.49 11.59 8.55
N ILE A 141 -8.55 12.37 9.07
CA ILE A 141 -8.23 12.47 10.49
C ILE A 141 -8.80 13.80 11.00
N PRO A 142 -9.93 13.79 11.73
CA PRO A 142 -10.56 15.03 12.17
C PRO A 142 -9.73 15.73 13.26
N ASP A 143 -9.78 17.07 13.23
CA ASP A 143 -9.28 17.89 14.33
C ASP A 143 -10.23 17.76 15.54
N PRO A 144 -9.74 17.38 16.71
CA PRO A 144 -10.55 17.29 17.92
C PRO A 144 -11.27 18.61 18.30
N ALA A 145 -10.67 19.76 17.97
CA ALA A 145 -11.25 21.07 18.23
C ALA A 145 -12.35 21.43 17.20
N ASN A 146 -12.24 20.93 15.97
CA ASN A 146 -13.22 21.16 14.92
C ASN A 146 -13.35 19.93 14.01
N PRO A 147 -14.26 18.99 14.29
CA PRO A 147 -14.39 17.74 13.54
C PRO A 147 -14.75 17.89 12.04
N ASN A 148 -15.14 19.10 11.61
CA ASN A 148 -15.38 19.42 10.20
C ASN A 148 -14.10 19.82 9.45
N GLN A 149 -12.98 19.90 10.15
CA GLN A 149 -11.66 20.13 9.60
C GLN A 149 -10.69 19.04 10.09
N GLY A 150 -9.59 18.85 9.38
CA GLY A 150 -8.62 17.83 9.75
C GLY A 150 -7.53 17.68 8.70
N ALA A 151 -6.91 16.52 8.65
CA ALA A 151 -5.95 16.14 7.64
C ALA A 151 -6.38 14.86 6.91
N VAL A 152 -5.93 14.69 5.68
CA VAL A 152 -6.11 13.43 4.95
C VAL A 152 -4.78 12.70 4.91
N VAL A 153 -4.77 11.47 5.38
CA VAL A 153 -3.60 10.60 5.36
C VAL A 153 -3.86 9.46 4.39
N VAL A 154 -2.94 9.26 3.46
CA VAL A 154 -3.02 8.22 2.43
C VAL A 154 -1.79 7.34 2.54
N GLN A 155 -2.00 6.05 2.65
CA GLN A 155 -0.95 5.03 2.57
C GLN A 155 -1.03 4.35 1.21
N VAL A 156 0.00 4.49 0.41
CA VAL A 156 0.11 3.84 -0.90
C VAL A 156 0.99 2.61 -0.77
N HIS A 157 0.48 1.47 -1.22
CA HIS A 157 1.23 0.23 -1.21
C HIS A 157 2.16 0.14 -2.42
N GLU A 158 3.29 -0.52 -2.24
CA GLU A 158 4.14 -0.91 -3.36
C GLU A 158 3.34 -1.78 -4.33
N GLY A 159 3.42 -1.47 -5.62
CA GLY A 159 2.64 -2.14 -6.63
C GLY A 159 3.15 -3.53 -6.98
N ASP A 160 2.24 -4.51 -7.02
CA ASP A 160 2.57 -5.89 -7.40
C ASP A 160 2.85 -6.04 -8.91
N PHE A 161 2.27 -5.18 -9.75
CA PHE A 161 2.31 -5.27 -11.21
C PHE A 161 2.66 -3.94 -11.88
N PRO A 162 3.84 -3.35 -11.59
CA PRO A 162 4.30 -2.16 -12.28
C PRO A 162 4.56 -2.47 -13.78
N PRO A 163 4.58 -1.47 -14.66
CA PRO A 163 4.43 -0.04 -14.36
C PRO A 163 2.97 0.39 -14.21
N TYR A 164 2.75 1.30 -13.27
CA TYR A 164 1.50 2.06 -13.12
C TYR A 164 1.64 3.36 -13.92
N VAL A 165 0.79 3.52 -14.93
CA VAL A 165 0.86 4.62 -15.90
C VAL A 165 -0.19 5.67 -15.52
N ALA A 166 0.23 6.87 -15.18
CA ALA A 166 -0.66 8.00 -14.90
C ALA A 166 -0.69 8.94 -16.09
N ASP A 167 -1.86 9.13 -16.72
CA ASP A 167 -2.06 9.99 -17.88
C ASP A 167 -1.01 9.80 -18.99
N GLY A 168 -0.67 8.53 -19.27
CA GLY A 168 0.29 8.13 -20.31
C GLY A 168 1.76 8.17 -19.88
N ILE A 169 2.07 8.56 -18.63
CA ILE A 169 3.44 8.67 -18.12
C ILE A 169 3.64 7.68 -16.98
N VAL A 170 4.75 6.94 -17.02
CA VAL A 170 5.23 6.13 -15.91
C VAL A 170 6.11 7.00 -15.03
N GLU A 171 5.66 7.29 -13.81
CA GLU A 171 6.42 8.09 -12.87
C GLU A 171 6.94 7.27 -11.71
N ILE A 172 8.14 7.60 -11.25
CA ILE A 172 8.79 7.02 -10.07
C ILE A 172 9.19 8.13 -9.10
N ARG A 173 9.45 7.74 -7.86
CA ARG A 173 10.02 8.67 -6.85
C ARG A 173 11.53 8.74 -7.00
N GLU A 174 12.02 9.96 -7.07
CA GLU A 174 13.45 10.28 -7.09
C GLU A 174 13.75 11.25 -5.92
N GLY A 175 13.99 10.69 -4.73
CA GLY A 175 14.08 11.48 -3.51
C GLY A 175 12.73 12.09 -3.12
N SER A 176 12.69 13.42 -2.96
CA SER A 176 11.47 14.18 -2.64
C SER A 176 10.61 14.54 -3.85
N THR A 177 11.06 14.24 -5.08
CA THR A 177 10.34 14.55 -6.31
C THR A 177 9.86 13.30 -7.03
N SER A 178 8.92 13.48 -7.94
CA SER A 178 8.52 12.44 -8.89
C SER A 178 8.98 12.84 -10.29
N GLY A 179 9.49 11.87 -11.02
CA GLY A 179 9.94 12.06 -12.39
C GLY A 179 9.57 10.87 -13.28
N PRO A 180 9.65 11.02 -14.61
CA PRO A 180 9.35 9.95 -15.54
C PRO A 180 10.38 8.82 -15.42
N ALA A 181 9.92 7.58 -15.35
CA ALA A 181 10.79 6.41 -15.43
C ALA A 181 11.33 6.27 -16.86
N LEU A 182 12.63 6.44 -17.04
CA LEU A 182 13.30 6.33 -18.32
C LEU A 182 14.38 5.24 -18.29
N GLY A 183 14.73 4.71 -19.47
CA GLY A 183 15.85 3.78 -19.61
C GLY A 183 15.77 2.57 -18.67
N SER A 184 16.79 2.40 -17.84
CA SER A 184 16.91 1.25 -16.92
C SER A 184 15.79 1.17 -15.88
N ALA A 185 15.31 2.29 -15.38
CA ALA A 185 14.22 2.32 -14.39
C ALA A 185 12.92 1.71 -14.96
N LEU A 186 12.61 2.02 -16.23
CA LEU A 186 11.45 1.44 -16.88
C LEU A 186 11.62 -0.09 -17.11
N VAL A 187 12.82 -0.52 -17.52
CA VAL A 187 13.15 -1.94 -17.67
C VAL A 187 13.03 -2.69 -16.35
N GLU A 188 13.46 -2.09 -15.25
CA GLU A 188 13.35 -2.67 -13.91
C GLU A 188 11.89 -2.89 -13.50
N LEU A 189 11.01 -1.90 -13.73
CA LEU A 189 9.57 -2.03 -13.46
C LEU A 189 8.94 -3.19 -14.23
N TYR A 190 9.22 -3.34 -15.52
CA TYR A 190 8.73 -4.48 -16.31
C TYR A 190 9.29 -5.82 -15.82
N SER A 191 10.56 -5.85 -15.44
CA SER A 191 11.20 -7.04 -14.90
C SER A 191 10.57 -7.48 -13.58
N LYS A 192 10.24 -6.52 -12.70
CA LYS A 192 9.53 -6.77 -11.44
C LYS A 192 8.16 -7.39 -11.67
N ALA A 193 7.37 -6.85 -12.60
CA ALA A 193 6.07 -7.40 -12.96
C ALA A 193 6.17 -8.83 -13.54
N THR A 194 7.17 -9.08 -14.37
CA THR A 194 7.41 -10.40 -14.97
C THR A 194 7.78 -11.43 -13.90
N LYS A 195 8.69 -11.08 -12.99
CA LYS A 195 9.08 -11.92 -11.85
C LYS A 195 7.88 -12.26 -10.98
N ARG A 196 7.02 -11.28 -10.68
CA ARG A 196 5.81 -11.50 -9.88
C ARG A 196 4.84 -12.47 -10.54
N LYS A 197 4.63 -12.34 -11.86
CA LYS A 197 3.81 -13.28 -12.63
C LYS A 197 4.38 -14.71 -12.58
N GLN A 198 5.69 -14.86 -12.65
CA GLN A 198 6.36 -16.16 -12.56
C GLN A 198 6.18 -16.77 -11.17
N GLU A 199 6.39 -16.02 -10.09
CA GLU A 199 6.16 -16.48 -8.71
C GLU A 199 4.73 -16.99 -8.49
N ILE A 200 3.73 -16.25 -9.00
CA ILE A 200 2.32 -16.67 -8.92
C ILE A 200 2.10 -17.97 -9.70
N ARG A 201 2.65 -18.08 -10.92
CA ARG A 201 2.52 -19.29 -11.73
C ARG A 201 3.14 -20.51 -11.04
N GLU A 202 4.34 -20.35 -10.48
CA GLU A 202 5.02 -21.42 -9.73
C GLU A 202 4.22 -21.81 -8.48
N TYR A 203 3.64 -20.85 -7.78
CA TYR A 203 2.76 -21.12 -6.65
C TYR A 203 1.52 -21.92 -7.07
N CYS A 204 0.84 -21.53 -8.15
CA CYS A 204 -0.35 -22.21 -8.66
C CYS A 204 -0.05 -23.62 -9.18
N GLN A 205 1.20 -23.89 -9.61
CA GLN A 205 1.62 -25.22 -10.08
C GLN A 205 2.03 -26.16 -8.93
N ARG A 206 2.12 -25.67 -7.69
CA ARG A 206 2.42 -26.52 -6.55
C ARG A 206 1.26 -27.49 -6.31
N THR A 207 1.56 -28.78 -6.41
CA THR A 207 0.60 -29.83 -6.09
C THR A 207 0.37 -29.87 -4.58
N VAL A 208 -0.85 -29.52 -4.14
CA VAL A 208 -1.25 -29.65 -2.74
C VAL A 208 -1.92 -31.01 -2.56
N TRP A 209 -1.32 -31.87 -1.73
CA TRP A 209 -1.89 -33.15 -1.37
C TRP A 209 -2.73 -33.00 -0.11
N TYR A 210 -4.03 -33.30 -0.23
CA TYR A 210 -4.92 -33.42 0.92
C TYR A 210 -4.96 -34.88 1.38
N PRO A 211 -4.98 -35.14 2.70
CA PRO A 211 -5.27 -36.47 3.20
C PRO A 211 -6.64 -36.93 2.68
N ALA A 212 -6.75 -38.19 2.33
CA ALA A 212 -8.00 -38.78 1.78
C ALA A 212 -9.23 -38.54 2.70
N ASP A 213 -8.99 -38.47 4.01
CA ASP A 213 -10.04 -38.25 5.04
C ASP A 213 -10.57 -36.81 5.09
N SER A 214 -9.88 -35.84 4.46
CA SER A 214 -10.32 -34.43 4.44
C SER A 214 -11.45 -34.15 3.42
N LEU A 215 -11.76 -35.14 2.57
CA LEU A 215 -12.80 -35.06 1.53
C LEU A 215 -14.13 -35.67 1.95
N ARG A 216 -14.30 -36.09 3.19
CA ARG A 216 -15.61 -36.57 3.67
C ARG A 216 -16.54 -35.37 3.80
N THR A 217 -17.48 -35.23 2.85
CA THR A 217 -18.65 -34.39 2.99
C THR A 217 -19.45 -34.84 4.21
N PRO A 218 -19.90 -33.91 5.08
CA PRO A 218 -20.87 -34.25 6.12
C PRO A 218 -22.15 -34.73 5.43
N GLN A 219 -22.63 -35.92 5.85
CA GLN A 219 -23.97 -36.41 5.57
C GLN A 219 -25.00 -35.55 6.28
#